data_2363fd4915c4b35440c06525461b37b1
#
_entry.id   2363fd4915c4b35440c06525461b37b1
#
_cell.length_a   1.000
_cell.length_b   1.000
_cell.length_c   1.000
_cell.angle_alpha   90.00
_cell.angle_beta   90.00
_cell.angle_gamma   90.00
#
_symmetry.space_group_name_H-M   'P 1'
#
loop_
_entity.id
_entity.type
_entity.pdbx_description
1 polymer ?
#
loop_
_entity_poly.entity_id
_entity_poly.type
_entity_poly.pdbx_seq_one_letter_code
_entity_poly.pdbx_strand_id
1 'polypeptide(L)'
;MSTSSPDVTVILPCAGYGVRFGAPYSKELHSLAPGVCVIDRSLEAVVELARSGLRVRLVVVFRTHKLDVVGHLASYARDLSMVFVYQDDSLEDNLGGAIRTALPLTEGRVALVLPDIALVGPGSERSLVEAVGRTEPSGWCVVASRGHDPDALRELGALRLGARGTGARVLAAEEKPLRPDGFNAAWAMVVASPRQAHRLPEIALKGADSPLVGASAVEVAGFVNFNTAVTPG
;
A
#
# COMPACT_ATOMS: atom_id res chain seq x y z
N MET A 1 -19.46 25.32 0.97
CA MET A 1 -18.50 24.52 0.21
C MET A 1 -19.11 23.14 0.06
N SER A 2 -19.44 22.72 -1.17
CA SER A 2 -19.96 21.37 -1.42
C SER A 2 -18.83 20.37 -1.14
N THR A 3 -18.95 19.60 -0.07
CA THR A 3 -18.01 18.50 0.23
C THR A 3 -18.39 17.32 -0.65
N SER A 4 -18.03 17.40 -1.93
CA SER A 4 -18.20 16.25 -2.81
C SER A 4 -17.30 15.12 -2.34
N SER A 5 -17.87 13.89 -2.23
CA SER A 5 -17.16 12.68 -1.83
C SER A 5 -15.90 12.45 -2.66
N PRO A 6 -14.83 11.90 -2.08
CA PRO A 6 -13.62 11.57 -2.84
C PRO A 6 -13.91 10.47 -3.87
N ASP A 7 -13.21 10.53 -5.00
CA ASP A 7 -13.24 9.50 -6.03
C ASP A 7 -12.42 8.28 -5.60
N VAL A 8 -11.33 8.56 -4.84
CA VAL A 8 -10.43 7.55 -4.27
C VAL A 8 -10.05 7.92 -2.84
N THR A 9 -10.18 6.96 -1.93
CA THR A 9 -9.56 7.04 -0.59
C THR A 9 -8.31 6.17 -0.58
N VAL A 10 -7.18 6.73 -0.17
CA VAL A 10 -5.93 5.99 0.02
C VAL A 10 -5.75 5.74 1.52
N ILE A 11 -5.57 4.49 1.93
CA ILE A 11 -5.22 4.10 3.29
C ILE A 11 -3.69 3.98 3.37
N LEU A 12 -3.08 4.71 4.30
CA LEU A 12 -1.64 4.67 4.61
C LEU A 12 -1.46 4.18 6.06
N PRO A 13 -1.16 2.90 6.29
CA PRO A 13 -1.07 2.30 7.62
C PRO A 13 0.30 2.56 8.26
N CYS A 14 0.45 3.65 9.00
CA CYS A 14 1.69 4.03 9.70
C CYS A 14 1.72 3.58 11.18
N ALA A 15 0.77 2.78 11.66
CA ALA A 15 0.62 2.45 13.08
C ALA A 15 1.59 1.36 13.59
N GLY A 16 2.36 0.71 12.73
CA GLY A 16 3.26 -0.39 13.09
C GLY A 16 4.42 0.04 14.00
N TYR A 17 4.79 -0.79 14.96
CA TYR A 17 5.88 -0.47 15.92
C TYR A 17 7.28 -0.42 15.32
N GLY A 18 7.50 -1.00 14.14
CA GLY A 18 8.81 -0.97 13.48
C GLY A 18 9.93 -1.71 14.25
N VAL A 19 9.57 -2.68 15.09
CA VAL A 19 10.50 -3.36 16.04
C VAL A 19 11.75 -3.91 15.36
N ARG A 20 11.64 -4.39 14.12
CA ARG A 20 12.77 -4.96 13.36
C ARG A 20 13.73 -3.89 12.83
N PHE A 21 13.33 -2.64 12.83
CA PHE A 21 14.16 -1.55 12.28
C PHE A 21 15.24 -1.08 13.25
N GLY A 22 14.99 -1.14 14.58
CA GLY A 22 15.98 -0.89 15.64
C GLY A 22 16.49 0.55 15.77
N ALA A 23 15.93 1.52 15.03
CA ALA A 23 16.30 2.93 15.11
C ALA A 23 15.44 3.69 16.15
N PRO A 24 15.94 4.81 16.74
CA PRO A 24 15.18 5.61 17.70
C PRO A 24 14.11 6.51 17.06
N TYR A 25 13.86 6.39 15.78
CA TYR A 25 12.87 7.14 15.00
C TYR A 25 12.04 6.19 14.12
N SER A 26 10.93 6.69 13.60
CA SER A 26 10.04 5.92 12.73
C SER A 26 10.74 5.50 11.45
N LYS A 27 10.67 4.20 11.09
CA LYS A 27 11.31 3.64 9.89
C LYS A 27 10.90 4.37 8.60
N GLU A 28 9.68 4.86 8.58
CA GLU A 28 9.10 5.63 7.48
C GLU A 28 9.87 6.92 7.20
N LEU A 29 10.54 7.46 8.23
CA LEU A 29 11.38 8.66 8.15
C LEU A 29 12.87 8.37 7.94
N HIS A 30 13.22 7.10 7.66
CA HIS A 30 14.60 6.78 7.31
C HIS A 30 15.02 7.53 6.04
N SER A 31 16.13 8.25 6.15
CA SER A 31 16.65 9.09 5.06
C SER A 31 17.26 8.23 3.96
N LEU A 32 16.78 8.39 2.73
CA LEU A 32 17.34 7.75 1.52
C LEU A 32 18.28 8.69 0.75
N ALA A 33 18.04 10.00 0.88
CA ALA A 33 18.85 11.07 0.28
C ALA A 33 18.56 12.37 1.05
N PRO A 34 19.36 13.43 0.89
CA PRO A 34 19.07 14.72 1.50
C PRO A 34 17.64 15.19 1.22
N GLY A 35 16.83 15.32 2.29
CA GLY A 35 15.43 15.75 2.21
C GLY A 35 14.44 14.72 1.68
N VAL A 36 14.84 13.46 1.52
CA VAL A 36 13.95 12.38 1.03
C VAL A 36 13.97 11.21 2.01
N CYS A 37 12.81 10.87 2.55
CA CYS A 37 12.60 9.72 3.41
C CYS A 37 11.92 8.55 2.66
N VAL A 38 11.87 7.40 3.30
CA VAL A 38 11.18 6.21 2.77
C VAL A 38 9.73 6.51 2.42
N ILE A 39 8.99 7.19 3.31
CA ILE A 39 7.57 7.52 3.10
C ILE A 39 7.37 8.45 1.90
N ASP A 40 8.32 9.34 1.60
CA ASP A 40 8.22 10.23 0.45
C ASP A 40 8.18 9.44 -0.86
N ARG A 41 9.01 8.38 -0.95
CA ARG A 41 9.00 7.46 -2.08
C ARG A 41 7.71 6.65 -2.17
N SER A 42 7.17 6.24 -1.03
CA SER A 42 5.90 5.51 -0.98
C SER A 42 4.72 6.38 -1.44
N LEU A 43 4.80 7.70 -1.23
CA LEU A 43 3.75 8.67 -1.58
C LEU A 43 3.83 9.19 -3.02
N GLU A 44 4.92 8.95 -3.78
CA GLU A 44 5.05 9.44 -5.16
C GLU A 44 3.84 9.08 -6.04
N ALA A 45 3.39 7.82 -5.98
CA ALA A 45 2.23 7.38 -6.74
C ALA A 45 0.89 7.99 -6.24
N VAL A 46 0.80 8.33 -4.94
CA VAL A 46 -0.38 8.98 -4.36
C VAL A 46 -0.46 10.45 -4.79
N VAL A 47 0.67 11.15 -4.79
CA VAL A 47 0.76 12.53 -5.28
C VAL A 47 0.42 12.60 -6.77
N GLU A 48 0.94 11.66 -7.57
CA GLU A 48 0.61 11.58 -9.00
C GLU A 48 -0.89 11.27 -9.21
N LEU A 49 -1.48 10.39 -8.39
CA LEU A 49 -2.92 10.14 -8.41
C LEU A 49 -3.72 11.43 -8.14
N ALA A 50 -3.33 12.23 -7.17
CA ALA A 50 -4.00 13.50 -6.90
C ALA A 50 -3.85 14.51 -8.06
N ARG A 51 -2.68 14.53 -8.73
CA ARG A 51 -2.42 15.36 -9.92
C ARG A 51 -3.18 14.92 -11.16
N SER A 52 -3.68 13.69 -11.21
CA SER A 52 -4.46 13.18 -12.34
C SER A 52 -5.86 13.79 -12.46
N GLY A 53 -6.25 14.66 -11.54
CA GLY A 53 -7.55 15.32 -11.50
C GLY A 53 -8.62 14.57 -10.70
N LEU A 54 -8.29 13.42 -10.10
CA LEU A 54 -9.16 12.72 -9.17
C LEU A 54 -9.16 13.40 -7.80
N ARG A 55 -10.31 13.39 -7.13
CA ARG A 55 -10.40 13.83 -5.73
C ARG A 55 -9.89 12.72 -4.83
N VAL A 56 -8.70 12.90 -4.30
CA VAL A 56 -8.02 11.92 -3.45
C VAL A 56 -8.10 12.35 -2.00
N ARG A 57 -8.50 11.42 -1.12
CA ARG A 57 -8.38 11.55 0.34
C ARG A 57 -7.34 10.55 0.83
N LEU A 58 -6.33 11.02 1.55
CA LEU A 58 -5.36 10.18 2.23
C LEU A 58 -5.78 9.98 3.70
N VAL A 59 -6.05 8.74 4.10
CA VAL A 59 -6.34 8.36 5.49
C VAL A 59 -5.09 7.74 6.08
N VAL A 60 -4.43 8.47 6.96
CA VAL A 60 -3.21 8.05 7.66
C VAL A 60 -3.59 7.43 8.99
N VAL A 61 -3.31 6.14 9.16
CA VAL A 61 -3.54 5.44 10.42
C VAL A 61 -2.25 5.45 11.23
N PHE A 62 -2.28 5.98 12.44
CA PHE A 62 -1.09 6.15 13.27
C PHE A 62 -1.34 5.78 14.74
N ARG A 63 -0.28 5.70 15.52
CA ARG A 63 -0.30 5.59 17.00
C ARG A 63 0.63 6.65 17.60
N THR A 64 0.57 6.85 18.91
CA THR A 64 1.32 7.90 19.62
C THR A 64 2.82 7.92 19.29
N HIS A 65 3.45 6.77 19.13
CA HIS A 65 4.87 6.66 18.78
C HIS A 65 5.20 7.03 17.31
N LYS A 66 4.21 7.47 16.51
CA LYS A 66 4.33 7.88 15.10
C LYS A 66 3.98 9.36 14.87
N LEU A 67 4.00 10.18 15.91
CA LEU A 67 3.72 11.61 15.78
C LEU A 67 4.76 12.36 14.93
N ASP A 68 5.98 11.86 14.86
CA ASP A 68 7.03 12.32 13.93
C ASP A 68 6.62 12.15 12.47
N VAL A 69 6.00 11.02 12.13
CA VAL A 69 5.45 10.76 10.78
C VAL A 69 4.31 11.73 10.47
N VAL A 70 3.40 11.99 11.42
CA VAL A 70 2.32 12.96 11.25
C VAL A 70 2.88 14.36 10.98
N GLY A 71 3.92 14.77 11.73
CA GLY A 71 4.62 16.04 11.52
C GLY A 71 5.24 16.16 10.13
N HIS A 72 5.91 15.10 9.65
CA HIS A 72 6.50 15.07 8.31
C HIS A 72 5.45 15.18 7.21
N LEU A 73 4.35 14.44 7.34
CA LEU A 73 3.26 14.43 6.36
C LEU A 73 2.55 15.78 6.22
N ALA A 74 2.65 16.68 7.22
CA ALA A 74 2.08 18.02 7.12
C ALA A 74 2.63 18.81 5.92
N SER A 75 3.82 18.50 5.43
CA SER A 75 4.40 19.11 4.22
C SER A 75 3.58 18.82 2.94
N TYR A 76 2.83 17.73 2.93
CA TYR A 76 1.97 17.30 1.80
C TYR A 76 0.57 17.93 1.82
N ALA A 77 0.22 18.73 2.83
CA ALA A 77 -1.12 19.31 2.99
C ALA A 77 -1.56 20.24 1.83
N ARG A 78 -0.61 20.69 0.99
CA ARG A 78 -0.92 21.47 -0.21
C ARG A 78 -1.36 20.61 -1.39
N ASP A 79 -0.84 19.37 -1.46
CA ASP A 79 -1.07 18.46 -2.57
C ASP A 79 -2.14 17.42 -2.27
N LEU A 80 -2.33 17.07 -0.99
CA LEU A 80 -3.20 15.96 -0.54
C LEU A 80 -4.21 16.43 0.52
N SER A 81 -5.48 16.04 0.35
CA SER A 81 -6.46 16.11 1.44
C SER A 81 -6.22 14.94 2.40
N MET A 82 -5.89 15.22 3.65
CA MET A 82 -5.49 14.20 4.62
C MET A 82 -6.42 14.13 5.81
N VAL A 83 -6.65 12.91 6.28
CA VAL A 83 -7.30 12.59 7.55
C VAL A 83 -6.35 11.73 8.36
N PHE A 84 -6.06 12.14 9.59
CA PHE A 84 -5.26 11.37 10.53
C PHE A 84 -6.18 10.67 11.52
N VAL A 85 -6.06 9.35 11.64
CA VAL A 85 -6.87 8.55 12.54
C VAL A 85 -5.98 7.71 13.46
N TYR A 86 -6.26 7.77 14.74
CA TYR A 86 -5.54 6.97 15.74
C TYR A 86 -6.05 5.54 15.72
N GLN A 87 -5.14 4.57 15.60
CA GLN A 87 -5.50 3.16 15.72
C GLN A 87 -5.76 2.82 17.17
N ASP A 88 -6.98 2.38 17.47
CA ASP A 88 -7.39 1.94 18.80
C ASP A 88 -6.58 0.70 19.22
N ASP A 89 -6.13 0.70 20.47
CA ASP A 89 -5.35 -0.39 21.05
C ASP A 89 -6.18 -1.68 21.27
N SER A 90 -7.51 -1.57 21.22
CA SER A 90 -8.42 -2.72 21.22
C SER A 90 -8.45 -3.51 19.90
N LEU A 91 -7.96 -2.90 18.81
CA LEU A 91 -7.84 -3.57 17.53
C LEU A 91 -6.51 -4.32 17.43
N GLU A 92 -6.48 -5.34 16.57
CA GLU A 92 -5.29 -6.14 16.33
C GLU A 92 -4.09 -5.28 15.94
N ASP A 93 -2.94 -5.58 16.53
CA ASP A 93 -1.68 -4.90 16.26
C ASP A 93 -1.02 -5.42 14.97
N ASN A 94 -1.74 -5.27 13.86
CA ASN A 94 -1.31 -5.70 12.55
C ASN A 94 -1.91 -4.83 11.43
N LEU A 95 -1.56 -5.12 10.18
CA LEU A 95 -2.07 -4.43 9.00
C LEU A 95 -3.61 -4.49 8.92
N GLY A 96 -4.23 -5.62 9.29
CA GLY A 96 -5.69 -5.77 9.29
C GLY A 96 -6.38 -4.81 10.25
N GLY A 97 -5.83 -4.62 11.46
CA GLY A 97 -6.33 -3.66 12.45
C GLY A 97 -6.22 -2.22 11.97
N ALA A 98 -5.09 -1.86 11.35
CA ALA A 98 -4.92 -0.53 10.76
C ALA A 98 -5.93 -0.27 9.63
N ILE A 99 -6.15 -1.25 8.75
CA ILE A 99 -7.15 -1.12 7.69
C ILE A 99 -8.55 -0.96 8.29
N ARG A 100 -8.94 -1.77 9.28
CA ARG A 100 -10.24 -1.66 9.96
C ARG A 100 -10.48 -0.29 10.59
N THR A 101 -9.42 0.32 11.15
CA THR A 101 -9.49 1.69 11.68
C THR A 101 -9.84 2.71 10.60
N ALA A 102 -9.29 2.57 9.40
CA ALA A 102 -9.50 3.50 8.29
C ALA A 102 -10.83 3.32 7.57
N LEU A 103 -11.36 2.08 7.48
CA LEU A 103 -12.53 1.74 6.66
C LEU A 103 -13.75 2.64 6.85
N PRO A 104 -14.14 3.04 8.08
CA PRO A 104 -15.29 3.94 8.28
C PRO A 104 -15.12 5.33 7.66
N LEU A 105 -13.89 5.71 7.30
CA LEU A 105 -13.52 6.99 6.72
C LEU A 105 -13.35 6.92 5.19
N THR A 106 -13.58 5.75 4.60
CA THR A 106 -13.37 5.52 3.17
C THR A 106 -14.61 5.78 2.35
N GLU A 107 -14.41 6.38 1.19
CA GLU A 107 -15.42 6.61 0.17
C GLU A 107 -14.78 6.40 -1.22
N GLY A 108 -15.58 6.11 -2.22
CA GLY A 108 -15.09 5.85 -3.57
C GLY A 108 -14.32 4.52 -3.68
N ARG A 109 -13.38 4.45 -4.59
CA ARG A 109 -12.41 3.34 -4.63
C ARG A 109 -11.46 3.45 -3.44
N VAL A 110 -10.98 2.33 -2.93
CA VAL A 110 -10.05 2.33 -1.78
C VAL A 110 -8.73 1.73 -2.19
N ALA A 111 -7.67 2.52 -2.11
CA ALA A 111 -6.31 2.07 -2.35
C ALA A 111 -5.59 1.84 -1.01
N LEU A 112 -4.88 0.73 -0.88
CA LEU A 112 -3.95 0.47 0.21
C LEU A 112 -2.54 0.70 -0.31
N VAL A 113 -1.82 1.62 0.32
CA VAL A 113 -0.42 1.95 0.04
C VAL A 113 0.37 1.77 1.33
N LEU A 114 1.41 0.94 1.29
CA LEU A 114 2.26 0.71 2.47
C LEU A 114 3.33 1.80 2.56
N PRO A 115 3.56 2.38 3.76
CA PRO A 115 4.46 3.53 3.94
C PRO A 115 5.95 3.20 3.85
N ASP A 116 6.27 1.92 3.69
CA ASP A 116 7.61 1.36 3.65
C ASP A 116 7.93 0.64 2.33
N ILE A 117 7.10 0.83 1.32
CA ILE A 117 7.32 0.30 -0.04
C ILE A 117 7.53 1.46 -1.02
N ALA A 118 8.67 1.46 -1.70
CA ALA A 118 8.96 2.39 -2.78
C ALA A 118 8.97 1.66 -4.13
N LEU A 119 8.16 2.11 -5.07
CA LEU A 119 8.16 1.60 -6.43
C LEU A 119 9.43 2.05 -7.16
N VAL A 120 9.95 1.21 -8.05
CA VAL A 120 11.13 1.52 -8.85
C VAL A 120 10.89 1.28 -10.34
N GLY A 121 11.58 2.05 -11.15
CA GLY A 121 11.52 1.98 -12.61
C GLY A 121 10.77 3.16 -13.24
N PRO A 122 10.99 3.39 -14.53
CA PRO A 122 10.36 4.48 -15.27
C PRO A 122 8.83 4.34 -15.27
N GLY A 123 8.12 5.44 -14.96
CA GLY A 123 6.66 5.49 -14.97
C GLY A 123 5.98 4.81 -13.79
N SER A 124 6.75 4.31 -12.81
CA SER A 124 6.19 3.62 -11.63
C SER A 124 5.25 4.52 -10.80
N GLU A 125 5.47 5.83 -10.80
CA GLU A 125 4.63 6.82 -10.14
C GLU A 125 3.19 6.85 -10.68
N ARG A 126 2.98 6.46 -11.96
CA ARG A 126 1.66 6.42 -12.61
C ARG A 126 0.90 5.12 -12.37
N SER A 127 1.54 4.11 -11.80
CA SER A 127 0.96 2.78 -11.61
C SER A 127 -0.33 2.78 -10.78
N LEU A 128 -0.44 3.66 -9.78
CA LEU A 128 -1.66 3.78 -8.97
C LEU A 128 -2.81 4.41 -9.77
N VAL A 129 -2.54 5.40 -10.62
CA VAL A 129 -3.52 5.98 -11.56
C VAL A 129 -4.07 4.88 -12.47
N GLU A 130 -3.17 4.07 -13.03
CA GLU A 130 -3.54 2.96 -13.90
C GLU A 130 -4.34 1.89 -13.16
N ALA A 131 -3.93 1.53 -11.94
CA ALA A 131 -4.64 0.55 -11.12
C ALA A 131 -6.06 1.01 -10.77
N VAL A 132 -6.23 2.29 -10.41
CA VAL A 132 -7.55 2.89 -10.17
C VAL A 132 -8.41 2.81 -11.44
N GLY A 133 -7.84 3.14 -12.61
CA GLY A 133 -8.55 3.06 -13.89
C GLY A 133 -8.95 1.62 -14.29
N ARG A 134 -8.12 0.62 -13.95
CA ARG A 134 -8.38 -0.80 -14.25
C ARG A 134 -9.26 -1.51 -13.23
N THR A 135 -9.54 -0.89 -12.08
CA THR A 135 -10.39 -1.50 -11.05
C THR A 135 -11.83 -1.58 -11.54
N GLU A 136 -12.32 -2.79 -11.78
CA GLU A 136 -13.69 -3.07 -12.17
C GLU A 136 -14.70 -2.67 -11.07
N PRO A 137 -15.99 -2.41 -11.39
CA PRO A 137 -16.99 -1.94 -10.40
C PRO A 137 -17.20 -2.84 -9.19
N SER A 138 -16.88 -4.14 -9.31
CA SER A 138 -16.98 -5.12 -8.21
C SER A 138 -15.68 -5.90 -8.01
N GLY A 139 -14.54 -5.34 -8.46
CA GLY A 139 -13.27 -6.05 -8.53
C GLY A 139 -12.15 -5.39 -7.73
N TRP A 140 -10.96 -5.92 -7.98
CA TRP A 140 -9.70 -5.53 -7.40
C TRP A 140 -8.68 -5.26 -8.51
N CYS A 141 -7.72 -4.38 -8.23
CA CYS A 141 -6.52 -4.25 -9.01
C CYS A 141 -5.30 -4.19 -8.09
N VAL A 142 -4.22 -4.86 -8.46
CA VAL A 142 -2.97 -4.83 -7.72
C VAL A 142 -1.89 -4.14 -8.54
N VAL A 143 -1.01 -3.37 -7.88
CA VAL A 143 0.28 -2.97 -8.44
C VAL A 143 1.28 -4.00 -7.96
N ALA A 144 1.97 -4.66 -8.87
CA ALA A 144 2.81 -5.81 -8.55
C ALA A 144 4.09 -5.84 -9.39
N SER A 145 5.12 -6.48 -8.87
CA SER A 145 6.34 -6.78 -9.63
C SER A 145 6.68 -8.25 -9.60
N ARG A 146 7.39 -8.71 -10.63
CA ARG A 146 7.90 -10.08 -10.77
C ARG A 146 9.38 -10.16 -10.43
N GLY A 147 9.90 -11.39 -10.36
CA GLY A 147 11.34 -11.65 -10.24
C GLY A 147 11.87 -11.52 -8.82
N HIS A 148 11.00 -11.61 -7.82
CA HIS A 148 11.43 -11.70 -6.43
C HIS A 148 12.06 -13.05 -6.14
N ASP A 149 13.10 -13.03 -5.33
CA ASP A 149 13.68 -14.23 -4.75
C ASP A 149 12.63 -14.98 -3.91
N PRO A 150 12.56 -16.31 -3.94
CA PRO A 150 11.65 -17.09 -3.10
C PRO A 150 11.72 -16.76 -1.61
N ASP A 151 12.91 -16.47 -1.08
CA ASP A 151 13.05 -16.08 0.32
C ASP A 151 12.45 -14.69 0.60
N ALA A 152 12.57 -13.75 -0.35
CA ALA A 152 11.91 -12.45 -0.24
C ALA A 152 10.36 -12.59 -0.25
N LEU A 153 9.81 -13.52 -1.04
CA LEU A 153 8.37 -13.76 -1.09
C LEU A 153 7.78 -14.23 0.24
N ARG A 154 8.58 -14.85 1.12
CA ARG A 154 8.15 -15.26 2.48
C ARG A 154 7.83 -14.06 3.40
N GLU A 155 8.30 -12.87 3.05
CA GLU A 155 8.08 -11.65 3.82
C GLU A 155 7.11 -10.68 3.14
N LEU A 156 6.58 -11.04 1.97
CA LEU A 156 5.75 -10.20 1.12
C LEU A 156 4.37 -10.83 0.88
N GLY A 157 3.43 -10.04 0.42
CA GLY A 157 2.19 -10.53 -0.15
C GLY A 157 2.47 -11.14 -1.53
N ALA A 158 2.62 -12.46 -1.57
CA ALA A 158 3.01 -13.19 -2.76
C ALA A 158 1.84 -13.43 -3.72
N LEU A 159 2.12 -13.35 -5.01
CA LEU A 159 1.15 -13.53 -6.07
C LEU A 159 1.65 -14.55 -7.10
N ARG A 160 0.73 -15.35 -7.62
CA ARG A 160 0.91 -16.00 -8.91
C ARG A 160 0.15 -15.21 -9.96
N LEU A 161 0.87 -14.49 -10.81
CA LEU A 161 0.31 -13.77 -11.94
C LEU A 161 0.31 -14.67 -13.19
N GLY A 162 -0.76 -14.58 -13.96
CA GLY A 162 -0.88 -15.18 -15.27
C GLY A 162 0.09 -14.58 -16.31
N ALA A 163 -0.23 -14.70 -17.58
CA ALA A 163 0.60 -14.17 -18.68
C ALA A 163 0.88 -12.67 -18.49
N ARG A 164 2.05 -12.23 -18.99
CA ARG A 164 2.43 -10.81 -18.98
C ARG A 164 1.54 -9.98 -19.90
N GLY A 165 1.41 -8.70 -19.58
CA GLY A 165 0.72 -7.71 -20.42
C GLY A 165 -0.50 -7.10 -19.76
N THR A 166 -1.25 -6.32 -20.52
CA THR A 166 -2.40 -5.53 -20.02
C THR A 166 -3.55 -6.37 -19.46
N GLY A 167 -3.56 -7.68 -19.73
CA GLY A 167 -4.56 -8.63 -19.22
C GLY A 167 -4.07 -9.49 -18.05
N ALA A 168 -2.93 -9.18 -17.45
CA ALA A 168 -2.41 -9.95 -16.32
C ALA A 168 -3.45 -10.03 -15.18
N ARG A 169 -3.68 -11.25 -14.69
CA ARG A 169 -4.61 -11.55 -13.59
C ARG A 169 -3.92 -12.32 -12.50
N VAL A 170 -4.37 -12.10 -11.26
CA VAL A 170 -3.93 -12.86 -10.08
C VAL A 170 -4.60 -14.24 -10.12
N LEU A 171 -3.81 -15.30 -10.22
CA LEU A 171 -4.25 -16.69 -10.23
C LEU A 171 -4.21 -17.32 -8.84
N ALA A 172 -3.32 -16.85 -7.96
CA ALA A 172 -3.22 -17.20 -6.55
C ALA A 172 -2.58 -16.04 -5.78
N ALA A 173 -2.93 -15.89 -4.51
CA ALA A 173 -2.37 -14.87 -3.63
C ALA A 173 -2.31 -15.41 -2.20
N GLU A 174 -1.19 -15.17 -1.51
CA GLU A 174 -0.99 -15.54 -0.11
C GLU A 174 -0.12 -14.50 0.59
N GLU A 175 -0.51 -14.11 1.79
CA GLU A 175 0.29 -13.21 2.64
C GLU A 175 1.38 -14.01 3.35
N LYS A 176 2.64 -13.69 3.04
CA LYS A 176 3.84 -14.30 3.64
C LYS A 176 3.80 -15.83 3.62
N PRO A 177 3.80 -16.45 2.43
CA PRO A 177 3.66 -17.88 2.28
C PRO A 177 4.82 -18.64 2.96
N LEU A 178 4.52 -19.71 3.65
CA LEU A 178 5.55 -20.62 4.17
C LEU A 178 6.28 -21.35 3.04
N ARG A 179 5.57 -21.60 1.93
CA ARG A 179 6.10 -22.26 0.73
C ARG A 179 5.88 -21.31 -0.47
N PRO A 180 6.91 -20.54 -0.84
CA PRO A 180 6.78 -19.57 -1.93
C PRO A 180 6.80 -20.20 -3.33
N ASP A 181 7.05 -21.52 -3.42
CA ASP A 181 7.07 -22.24 -4.70
C ASP A 181 5.71 -22.09 -5.42
N GLY A 182 5.74 -21.64 -6.66
CA GLY A 182 4.54 -21.40 -7.46
C GLY A 182 4.02 -19.96 -7.44
N PHE A 183 4.58 -19.09 -6.61
CA PHE A 183 4.42 -17.64 -6.72
C PHE A 183 5.53 -17.05 -7.60
N ASN A 184 5.21 -16.01 -8.37
CA ASN A 184 6.14 -15.40 -9.33
C ASN A 184 6.16 -13.88 -9.26
N ALA A 185 5.45 -13.29 -8.31
CA ALA A 185 5.31 -11.86 -8.11
C ALA A 185 4.96 -11.53 -6.67
N ALA A 186 5.05 -10.25 -6.30
CA ALA A 186 4.53 -9.72 -5.06
C ALA A 186 3.76 -8.43 -5.33
N TRP A 187 2.73 -8.13 -4.52
CA TRP A 187 2.01 -6.88 -4.60
C TRP A 187 2.70 -5.79 -3.77
N ALA A 188 2.66 -4.56 -4.29
CA ALA A 188 3.11 -3.35 -3.62
C ALA A 188 1.94 -2.45 -3.17
N MET A 189 0.89 -2.38 -3.99
CA MET A 189 -0.32 -1.63 -3.70
C MET A 189 -1.54 -2.43 -4.12
N VAL A 190 -2.68 -2.17 -3.48
CA VAL A 190 -3.95 -2.83 -3.78
C VAL A 190 -5.03 -1.77 -3.94
N VAL A 191 -5.86 -1.87 -4.97
CA VAL A 191 -7.04 -1.03 -5.17
C VAL A 191 -8.28 -1.91 -5.16
N ALA A 192 -9.22 -1.56 -4.28
CA ALA A 192 -10.53 -2.18 -4.16
C ALA A 192 -11.61 -1.27 -4.76
N SER A 193 -12.58 -1.85 -5.45
CA SER A 193 -13.82 -1.14 -5.75
C SER A 193 -14.59 -0.83 -4.46
N PRO A 194 -15.54 0.13 -4.47
CA PRO A 194 -16.35 0.43 -3.29
C PRO A 194 -17.09 -0.80 -2.72
N ARG A 195 -17.48 -1.74 -3.59
CA ARG A 195 -18.17 -2.98 -3.18
C ARG A 195 -17.24 -3.96 -2.47
N GLN A 196 -15.95 -3.91 -2.72
CA GLN A 196 -14.95 -4.83 -2.16
C GLN A 196 -14.16 -4.22 -0.99
N ALA A 197 -14.24 -2.90 -0.77
CA ALA A 197 -13.41 -2.20 0.22
C ALA A 197 -13.50 -2.81 1.64
N HIS A 198 -14.68 -3.28 2.04
CA HIS A 198 -14.89 -3.91 3.35
C HIS A 198 -14.07 -5.18 3.57
N ARG A 199 -13.61 -5.82 2.48
CA ARG A 199 -12.78 -7.04 2.50
C ARG A 199 -11.28 -6.76 2.52
N LEU A 200 -10.84 -5.50 2.43
CA LEU A 200 -9.42 -5.15 2.47
C LEU A 200 -8.64 -5.77 3.67
N PRO A 201 -9.20 -5.88 4.89
CA PRO A 201 -8.49 -6.54 5.98
C PRO A 201 -8.15 -8.02 5.72
N GLU A 202 -8.91 -8.70 4.85
CA GLU A 202 -8.68 -10.11 4.53
C GLU A 202 -7.35 -10.36 3.80
N ILE A 203 -6.82 -9.36 3.07
CA ILE A 203 -5.54 -9.50 2.36
C ILE A 203 -4.34 -9.69 3.30
N ALA A 204 -4.48 -9.27 4.57
CA ALA A 204 -3.45 -9.40 5.59
C ALA A 204 -3.54 -10.73 6.36
N LEU A 205 -4.51 -11.59 6.07
CA LEU A 205 -4.71 -12.86 6.75
C LEU A 205 -3.82 -13.94 6.12
N LYS A 206 -2.94 -14.51 6.94
CA LYS A 206 -2.09 -15.63 6.52
C LYS A 206 -2.91 -16.90 6.36
N GLY A 207 -2.63 -17.66 5.29
CA GLY A 207 -3.20 -18.99 5.08
C GLY A 207 -4.71 -19.00 4.77
N ALA A 208 -5.32 -17.85 4.53
CA ALA A 208 -6.72 -17.74 4.10
C ALA A 208 -6.79 -17.54 2.57
N ASP A 209 -7.93 -17.90 1.99
CA ASP A 209 -8.21 -17.58 0.59
C ASP A 209 -8.22 -16.06 0.40
N SER A 210 -7.23 -15.56 -0.33
CA SER A 210 -7.08 -14.13 -0.55
C SER A 210 -8.17 -13.60 -1.50
N PRO A 211 -8.82 -12.46 -1.19
CA PRO A 211 -9.79 -11.82 -2.07
C PRO A 211 -9.16 -11.29 -3.37
N LEU A 212 -7.83 -11.32 -3.49
CA LEU A 212 -7.10 -10.85 -4.66
C LEU A 212 -7.13 -11.83 -5.84
N VAL A 213 -7.58 -13.08 -5.65
CA VAL A 213 -7.70 -14.03 -6.76
C VAL A 213 -8.69 -13.49 -7.80
N GLY A 214 -8.28 -13.44 -9.07
CA GLY A 214 -9.03 -12.84 -10.17
C GLY A 214 -8.80 -11.34 -10.36
N ALA A 215 -8.11 -10.65 -9.45
CA ALA A 215 -7.78 -9.24 -9.57
C ALA A 215 -6.99 -8.94 -10.86
N SER A 216 -7.22 -7.76 -11.44
CA SER A 216 -6.35 -7.21 -12.48
C SER A 216 -5.00 -6.84 -11.91
N ALA A 217 -3.94 -6.86 -12.71
CA ALA A 217 -2.61 -6.44 -12.28
C ALA A 217 -2.04 -5.34 -13.17
N VAL A 218 -1.44 -4.32 -12.55
CA VAL A 218 -0.52 -3.37 -13.16
C VAL A 218 0.88 -3.81 -12.78
N GLU A 219 1.68 -4.21 -13.77
CA GLU A 219 3.04 -4.67 -13.53
C GLU A 219 4.00 -3.48 -13.54
N VAL A 220 4.84 -3.35 -12.50
CA VAL A 220 5.96 -2.40 -12.40
C VAL A 220 7.28 -3.13 -12.50
N ALA A 221 8.36 -2.39 -12.77
CA ALA A 221 9.70 -2.97 -12.90
C ALA A 221 10.17 -3.62 -11.59
N GLY A 222 9.84 -3.02 -10.44
CA GLY A 222 10.17 -3.54 -9.12
C GLY A 222 9.65 -2.64 -8.01
N PHE A 223 9.90 -3.06 -6.77
CA PHE A 223 9.76 -2.21 -5.59
C PHE A 223 10.79 -2.62 -4.53
N VAL A 224 11.11 -1.68 -3.65
CA VAL A 224 11.94 -1.91 -2.47
C VAL A 224 11.04 -1.89 -1.24
N ASN A 225 11.21 -2.89 -0.37
CA ASN A 225 10.54 -2.95 0.93
C ASN A 225 11.57 -2.63 2.03
N PHE A 226 11.33 -1.58 2.79
CA PHE A 226 12.22 -1.08 3.84
C PHE A 226 11.88 -1.66 5.23
N ASN A 227 11.42 -2.90 5.31
CA ASN A 227 11.08 -3.56 6.59
C ASN A 227 12.31 -3.94 7.44
N THR A 228 13.48 -4.06 6.84
CA THR A 228 14.75 -4.28 7.51
C THR A 228 15.64 -3.07 7.32
N ALA A 229 16.45 -2.73 8.33
CA ALA A 229 17.41 -1.65 8.21
C ALA A 229 18.31 -1.87 6.99
N VAL A 230 18.30 -0.93 6.07
CA VAL A 230 19.30 -0.89 5.00
C VAL A 230 20.62 -0.53 5.67
N THR A 231 21.50 -1.50 5.86
CA THR A 231 22.88 -1.20 6.29
C THR A 231 23.51 -0.36 5.19
N PRO A 232 23.95 0.88 5.47
CA PRO A 232 24.68 1.64 4.48
C PRO A 232 25.96 0.86 4.13
N GLY A 233 26.09 0.48 2.85
CA GLY A 233 27.33 -0.09 2.32
C GLY A 233 28.40 0.98 2.18
#